data_03102f628760a1ebd22bafae079904af
#
_entry.id   03102f628760a1ebd22bafae079904af
#
_cell.length_a   1.000
_cell.length_b   1.000
_cell.length_c   1.000
_cell.angle_alpha   90.00
_cell.angle_beta   90.00
_cell.angle_gamma   90.00
#
_symmetry.space_group_name_H-M   'P 1'
#
loop_
_entity.id
_entity.type
_entity.pdbx_description
1 polymer ?
#
loop_
_entity_poly.entity_id
_entity_poly.type
_entity_poly.pdbx_seq_one_letter_code
_entity_poly.pdbx_strand_id
1 'polypeptide(L)'
;MSSSLVGSEMCIRDSKQAIKSIPGGVNSPVRAFRSVDSTPVFFKSGNGSKMIDIDDNEYIDCVGSWGPLIFGHADNHTIEAIVNCSKNGTTFGAPTELETKMASKIIEMVPSIEKVRMVSSGTEATMSAIRLARGYTRKNLIIKFSGNYHGHFDGFLIKAGSGAMTLGTPDSQGVTENIAKDTLVAEFNDIDSV
;
A
#
# COMPACT_ATOMS: atom_id res chain seq x y z
N MET A 1 20.92 20.74 -20.17
CA MET A 1 21.61 19.83 -19.25
C MET A 1 20.63 18.73 -18.90
N SER A 2 20.76 17.55 -19.44
CA SER A 2 19.91 16.41 -19.10
C SER A 2 20.33 15.92 -17.72
N SER A 3 19.53 16.23 -16.69
CA SER A 3 19.66 15.54 -15.43
C SER A 3 19.25 14.10 -15.70
N SER A 4 20.22 13.21 -15.88
CA SER A 4 19.96 11.79 -15.91
C SER A 4 19.33 11.40 -14.58
N LEU A 5 18.23 10.67 -14.62
CA LEU A 5 17.62 9.93 -13.50
C LEU A 5 18.53 8.78 -13.00
N VAL A 6 19.83 8.89 -13.21
CA VAL A 6 20.81 7.98 -12.65
C VAL A 6 21.01 8.39 -11.21
N GLY A 7 20.65 7.51 -10.30
CA GLY A 7 20.87 7.73 -8.86
C GLY A 7 22.31 8.17 -8.61
N SER A 8 22.47 9.10 -7.70
CA SER A 8 23.77 9.59 -7.24
C SER A 8 24.64 8.45 -6.69
N GLU A 9 25.93 8.67 -6.56
CA GLU A 9 26.91 7.62 -6.16
C GLU A 9 26.52 6.93 -4.84
N MET A 10 26.00 7.70 -3.87
CA MET A 10 25.57 7.12 -2.59
C MET A 10 24.29 6.29 -2.71
N CYS A 11 23.31 6.70 -3.49
CA CYS A 11 22.13 5.89 -3.77
C CYS A 11 22.48 4.55 -4.45
N ILE A 12 23.42 4.55 -5.40
CA ILE A 12 23.91 3.32 -6.05
C ILE A 12 24.60 2.41 -5.03
N ARG A 13 25.46 2.94 -4.17
CA ARG A 13 26.13 2.21 -3.10
C ARG A 13 25.12 1.59 -2.14
N ASP A 14 24.14 2.36 -1.69
CA ASP A 14 23.16 1.93 -0.71
C ASP A 14 22.17 0.91 -1.30
N SER A 15 21.82 1.05 -2.58
CA SER A 15 21.06 0.03 -3.31
C SER A 15 21.80 -1.30 -3.36
N LYS A 16 23.11 -1.29 -3.71
CA LYS A 16 23.96 -2.50 -3.71
C LYS A 16 24.06 -3.13 -2.32
N GLN A 17 24.10 -2.31 -1.26
CA GLN A 17 24.14 -2.81 0.12
C GLN A 17 22.76 -3.39 0.52
N ALA A 18 21.66 -2.73 0.19
CA ALA A 18 20.30 -3.17 0.48
C ALA A 18 19.99 -4.53 -0.17
N ILE A 19 20.41 -4.75 -1.41
CA ILE A 19 20.21 -6.03 -2.12
C ILE A 19 20.84 -7.22 -1.40
N LYS A 20 21.89 -7.02 -0.59
CA LYS A 20 22.51 -8.12 0.16
C LYS A 20 21.66 -8.65 1.30
N SER A 21 20.72 -7.84 1.82
CA SER A 21 19.91 -8.16 3.01
C SER A 21 18.41 -8.10 2.76
N ILE A 22 17.96 -7.44 1.71
CA ILE A 22 16.54 -7.27 1.40
C ILE A 22 16.27 -7.79 -0.02
N PRO A 23 15.31 -8.70 -0.24
CA PRO A 23 14.97 -9.16 -1.57
C PRO A 23 14.66 -8.01 -2.54
N GLY A 24 15.46 -7.88 -3.60
CA GLY A 24 15.36 -6.76 -4.54
C GLY A 24 15.80 -5.40 -3.99
N GLY A 25 16.40 -5.35 -2.78
CA GLY A 25 16.90 -4.14 -2.13
C GLY A 25 15.82 -3.22 -1.54
N VAL A 26 14.54 -3.64 -1.54
CA VAL A 26 13.40 -2.82 -1.13
C VAL A 26 12.33 -3.66 -0.43
N ASN A 27 11.56 -3.04 0.48
CA ASN A 27 10.45 -3.70 1.18
C ASN A 27 9.12 -3.65 0.40
N SER A 28 9.11 -3.08 -0.79
CA SER A 28 7.98 -3.11 -1.73
C SER A 28 8.50 -3.14 -3.16
N PRO A 29 8.07 -4.11 -3.99
CA PRO A 29 8.62 -4.29 -5.35
C PRO A 29 8.55 -3.04 -6.24
N VAL A 30 7.52 -2.22 -6.10
CA VAL A 30 7.37 -0.98 -6.87
C VAL A 30 8.49 0.03 -6.61
N ARG A 31 9.12 -0.01 -5.43
CA ARG A 31 10.23 0.87 -5.06
C ARG A 31 11.57 0.47 -5.68
N ALA A 32 11.64 -0.70 -6.32
CA ALA A 32 12.87 -1.19 -6.95
C ALA A 32 13.18 -0.52 -8.29
N PHE A 33 12.33 0.33 -8.82
CA PHE A 33 12.48 1.09 -10.06
C PHE A 33 12.73 0.23 -11.31
N ARG A 34 12.38 -1.07 -11.25
CA ARG A 34 12.61 -2.02 -12.36
C ARG A 34 11.89 -1.63 -13.64
N SER A 35 10.69 -1.04 -13.52
CA SER A 35 9.88 -0.63 -14.68
C SER A 35 10.41 0.63 -15.38
N VAL A 36 11.31 1.37 -14.73
CA VAL A 36 11.91 2.60 -15.28
C VAL A 36 13.42 2.47 -15.51
N ASP A 37 13.95 1.25 -15.33
CA ASP A 37 15.37 0.92 -15.54
C ASP A 37 16.33 1.90 -14.84
N SER A 38 16.07 2.17 -13.56
CA SER A 38 16.82 3.13 -12.77
C SER A 38 17.16 2.56 -11.39
N THR A 39 18.09 3.23 -10.70
CA THR A 39 18.42 2.93 -9.31
C THR A 39 17.46 3.64 -8.37
N PRO A 40 16.92 2.96 -7.34
CA PRO A 40 16.09 3.61 -6.34
C PRO A 40 16.79 4.76 -5.63
N VAL A 41 16.07 5.86 -5.43
CA VAL A 41 16.54 6.99 -4.64
C VAL A 41 16.32 6.70 -3.16
N PHE A 42 17.35 6.94 -2.34
CA PHE A 42 17.28 6.76 -0.90
C PHE A 42 17.11 8.12 -0.22
N PHE A 43 15.96 8.32 0.40
CA PHE A 43 15.63 9.56 1.09
C PHE A 43 16.04 9.54 2.55
N LYS A 44 16.56 10.66 3.06
CA LYS A 44 16.93 10.84 4.47
C LYS A 44 16.00 11.75 5.25
N SER A 45 15.29 12.65 4.58
CA SER A 45 14.36 13.57 5.22
C SER A 45 13.30 14.07 4.26
N GLY A 46 12.22 14.64 4.82
CA GLY A 46 11.19 15.34 4.08
C GLY A 46 10.56 16.43 4.94
N ASN A 47 10.12 17.52 4.29
CA ASN A 47 9.39 18.62 4.93
C ASN A 47 8.37 19.21 3.96
N GLY A 48 7.12 19.29 4.36
CA GLY A 48 6.03 19.75 3.49
C GLY A 48 5.95 18.90 2.22
N SER A 49 6.08 19.52 1.06
CA SER A 49 6.05 18.87 -0.26
C SER A 49 7.42 18.43 -0.77
N LYS A 50 8.46 18.49 0.03
CA LYS A 50 9.84 18.23 -0.41
C LYS A 50 10.45 17.06 0.30
N MET A 51 11.28 16.30 -0.42
CA MET A 51 12.12 15.22 0.10
C MET A 51 13.59 15.48 -0.25
N ILE A 52 14.48 15.08 0.63
CA ILE A 52 15.94 15.20 0.44
C ILE A 52 16.53 13.80 0.47
N ASP A 53 17.30 13.46 -0.56
CA ASP A 53 17.99 12.20 -0.63
C ASP A 53 19.29 12.19 0.21
N ILE A 54 19.95 11.04 0.24
CA ILE A 54 21.20 10.87 1.00
C ILE A 54 22.39 11.66 0.42
N ASP A 55 22.26 12.16 -0.80
CA ASP A 55 23.24 12.98 -1.50
C ASP A 55 22.90 14.48 -1.48
N ASP A 56 21.95 14.89 -0.63
CA ASP A 56 21.48 16.28 -0.46
C ASP A 56 20.73 16.87 -1.66
N ASN A 57 20.27 16.04 -2.60
CA ASN A 57 19.41 16.52 -3.68
C ASN A 57 17.97 16.69 -3.16
N GLU A 58 17.35 17.79 -3.54
CA GLU A 58 15.96 18.10 -3.21
C GLU A 58 15.01 17.66 -4.32
N TYR A 59 13.89 17.03 -3.94
CA TYR A 59 12.83 16.58 -4.84
C TYR A 59 11.47 17.09 -4.37
N ILE A 60 10.59 17.39 -5.32
CA ILE A 60 9.17 17.62 -5.01
C ILE A 60 8.47 16.27 -4.94
N ASP A 61 7.82 15.99 -3.82
CA ASP A 61 7.04 14.78 -3.64
C ASP A 61 5.65 14.91 -4.27
N CYS A 62 5.46 14.29 -5.42
CA CYS A 62 4.17 14.20 -6.10
C CYS A 62 3.40 12.90 -5.73
N VAL A 63 3.93 12.07 -4.84
CA VAL A 63 3.37 10.76 -4.48
C VAL A 63 2.67 10.80 -3.12
N GLY A 64 3.16 11.59 -2.18
CA GLY A 64 2.57 11.73 -0.84
C GLY A 64 2.48 10.39 -0.10
N SER A 65 3.54 9.56 -0.18
CA SER A 65 3.62 8.21 0.41
C SER A 65 2.45 7.29 -0.01
N TRP A 66 1.99 7.42 -1.26
CA TRP A 66 0.82 6.71 -1.82
C TRP A 66 -0.52 7.09 -1.17
N GLY A 67 -0.65 8.37 -0.80
CA GLY A 67 -1.89 8.98 -0.37
C GLY A 67 -2.01 9.38 1.12
N PRO A 68 -1.33 8.75 2.10
CA PRO A 68 -1.54 9.09 3.50
C PRO A 68 -0.98 10.44 3.95
N LEU A 69 0.00 11.03 3.23
CA LEU A 69 0.61 12.31 3.62
C LEU A 69 -0.19 13.54 3.15
N ILE A 70 -1.43 13.68 3.64
CA ILE A 70 -2.33 14.78 3.28
C ILE A 70 -1.75 16.15 3.71
N PHE A 71 -1.05 16.21 4.84
CA PHE A 71 -0.43 17.43 5.38
C PHE A 71 1.04 17.60 4.94
N GLY A 72 1.55 16.69 4.10
CA GLY A 72 2.96 16.67 3.72
C GLY A 72 3.86 16.03 4.77
N HIS A 73 5.16 16.07 4.50
CA HIS A 73 6.19 15.50 5.36
C HIS A 73 6.41 16.35 6.61
N ALA A 74 6.63 15.69 7.75
CA ALA A 74 7.01 16.30 9.03
C ALA A 74 6.06 17.43 9.49
N ASP A 75 4.74 17.26 9.28
CA ASP A 75 3.75 18.20 9.81
C ASP A 75 3.87 18.32 11.33
N ASN A 76 4.00 19.56 11.81
CA ASN A 76 4.29 19.83 13.22
C ASN A 76 3.22 19.29 14.16
N HIS A 77 1.94 19.46 13.84
CA HIS A 77 0.84 18.97 14.69
C HIS A 77 0.86 17.43 14.79
N THR A 78 1.11 16.77 13.67
CA THR A 78 1.23 15.30 13.64
C THR A 78 2.42 14.82 14.46
N ILE A 79 3.59 15.45 14.30
CA ILE A 79 4.81 15.10 15.05
C ILE A 79 4.60 15.32 16.55
N GLU A 80 4.05 16.46 16.97
CA GLU A 80 3.75 16.75 18.38
C GLU A 80 2.79 15.73 18.98
N ALA A 81 1.73 15.37 18.26
CA ALA A 81 0.77 14.35 18.70
C ALA A 81 1.45 12.98 18.91
N ILE A 82 2.31 12.55 17.97
CA ILE A 82 3.06 11.31 18.06
C ILE A 82 4.02 11.34 19.28
N VAL A 83 4.81 12.39 19.42
CA VAL A 83 5.76 12.56 20.53
C VAL A 83 5.03 12.53 21.87
N ASN A 84 3.93 13.23 22.00
CA ASN A 84 3.17 13.27 23.25
C ASN A 84 2.51 11.93 23.58
N CYS A 85 1.93 11.26 22.59
CA CYS A 85 1.33 9.94 22.79
C CYS A 85 2.37 8.88 23.15
N SER A 86 3.52 8.88 22.49
CA SER A 86 4.58 7.86 22.68
C SER A 86 5.19 7.88 24.08
N LYS A 87 5.15 9.01 24.79
CA LYS A 87 5.60 9.12 26.19
C LYS A 87 4.83 8.19 27.15
N ASN A 88 3.61 7.81 26.78
CA ASN A 88 2.76 6.92 27.58
C ASN A 88 2.86 5.45 27.12
N GLY A 89 3.69 5.15 26.13
CA GLY A 89 3.85 3.83 25.53
C GLY A 89 3.30 3.78 24.10
N THR A 90 3.86 2.86 23.30
CA THR A 90 3.54 2.72 21.87
C THR A 90 2.63 1.53 21.57
N THR A 91 2.47 0.61 22.52
CA THR A 91 1.59 -0.56 22.41
C THR A 91 1.35 -1.17 23.78
N PHE A 92 0.17 -1.72 23.99
CA PHE A 92 -0.22 -2.32 25.26
C PHE A 92 -0.70 -3.78 25.15
N GLY A 93 -0.97 -4.25 23.92
CA GLY A 93 -1.63 -5.55 23.73
C GLY A 93 -3.05 -5.61 24.32
N ALA A 94 -3.67 -4.45 24.55
CA ALA A 94 -4.96 -4.26 25.19
C ALA A 94 -5.70 -3.09 24.53
N PRO A 95 -7.05 -2.99 24.70
CA PRO A 95 -7.83 -1.87 24.18
C PRO A 95 -7.38 -0.53 24.76
N THR A 96 -7.45 0.52 23.93
CA THR A 96 -7.12 1.89 24.32
C THR A 96 -8.27 2.86 24.06
N GLU A 97 -8.29 3.95 24.81
CA GLU A 97 -9.28 5.02 24.59
C GLU A 97 -9.14 5.66 23.20
N LEU A 98 -7.90 5.75 22.67
CA LEU A 98 -7.63 6.32 21.37
C LEU A 98 -8.27 5.51 20.23
N GLU A 99 -8.32 4.18 20.34
CA GLU A 99 -9.01 3.34 19.36
C GLU A 99 -10.49 3.65 19.32
N THR A 100 -11.12 3.81 20.48
CA THR A 100 -12.55 4.18 20.59
C THR A 100 -12.82 5.56 20.01
N LYS A 101 -11.97 6.56 20.33
CA LYS A 101 -12.07 7.91 19.79
C LYS A 101 -11.92 7.94 18.27
N MET A 102 -10.97 7.19 17.72
CA MET A 102 -10.76 7.09 16.27
C MET A 102 -11.96 6.44 15.59
N ALA A 103 -12.45 5.32 16.13
CA ALA A 103 -13.65 4.65 15.59
C ALA A 103 -14.88 5.58 15.57
N SER A 104 -15.12 6.29 16.67
CA SER A 104 -16.22 7.27 16.77
C SER A 104 -16.07 8.39 15.75
N LYS A 105 -14.85 8.89 15.54
CA LYS A 105 -14.58 9.95 14.56
C LYS A 105 -14.82 9.49 13.13
N ILE A 106 -14.45 8.26 12.79
CA ILE A 106 -14.71 7.68 11.47
C ILE A 106 -16.21 7.53 11.23
N ILE A 107 -16.97 7.04 12.22
CA ILE A 107 -18.43 6.89 12.13
C ILE A 107 -19.11 8.26 11.95
N GLU A 108 -18.65 9.29 12.67
CA GLU A 108 -19.15 10.66 12.52
C GLU A 108 -18.92 11.21 11.09
N MET A 109 -17.76 10.94 10.51
CA MET A 109 -17.37 11.47 9.20
C MET A 109 -17.96 10.70 8.02
N VAL A 110 -18.30 9.43 8.20
CA VAL A 110 -18.79 8.54 7.13
C VAL A 110 -20.12 7.92 7.54
N PRO A 111 -21.26 8.56 7.18
CA PRO A 111 -22.59 8.18 7.69
C PRO A 111 -23.04 6.75 7.39
N SER A 112 -22.45 6.10 6.40
CA SER A 112 -22.75 4.69 6.06
C SER A 112 -22.03 3.68 6.95
N ILE A 113 -21.12 4.12 7.83
CA ILE A 113 -20.36 3.25 8.72
C ILE A 113 -21.01 3.22 10.10
N GLU A 114 -21.39 2.05 10.56
CA GLU A 114 -21.95 1.82 11.90
C GLU A 114 -20.91 1.28 12.88
N LYS A 115 -19.94 0.51 12.40
CA LYS A 115 -18.88 -0.10 13.21
C LYS A 115 -17.56 -0.10 12.45
N VAL A 116 -16.46 0.08 13.18
CA VAL A 116 -15.10 0.12 12.63
C VAL A 116 -14.23 -0.93 13.30
N ARG A 117 -13.47 -1.64 12.50
CA ARG A 117 -12.33 -2.43 12.97
C ARG A 117 -11.07 -1.93 12.26
N MET A 118 -10.13 -1.44 13.03
CA MET A 118 -8.83 -1.00 12.50
C MET A 118 -7.87 -2.18 12.35
N VAL A 119 -7.02 -2.08 11.35
CA VAL A 119 -5.94 -3.01 11.03
C VAL A 119 -4.69 -2.23 10.67
N SER A 120 -3.54 -2.90 10.51
CA SER A 120 -2.25 -2.23 10.33
C SER A 120 -1.88 -1.93 8.87
N SER A 121 -2.63 -2.44 7.90
CA SER A 121 -2.33 -2.23 6.48
C SER A 121 -3.57 -2.30 5.59
N GLY A 122 -3.48 -1.73 4.37
CA GLY A 122 -4.53 -1.87 3.36
C GLY A 122 -4.76 -3.32 2.94
N THR A 123 -3.73 -4.14 2.89
CA THR A 123 -3.85 -5.59 2.61
C THR A 123 -4.69 -6.28 3.67
N GLU A 124 -4.46 -6.01 4.95
CA GLU A 124 -5.27 -6.59 6.04
C GLU A 124 -6.72 -6.09 5.99
N ALA A 125 -6.93 -4.83 5.65
CA ALA A 125 -8.27 -4.25 5.49
C ALA A 125 -9.04 -4.96 4.36
N THR A 126 -8.47 -5.06 3.18
CA THR A 126 -9.13 -5.69 2.02
C THR A 126 -9.32 -7.20 2.22
N MET A 127 -8.33 -7.90 2.79
CA MET A 127 -8.44 -9.32 3.15
C MET A 127 -9.58 -9.53 4.16
N SER A 128 -9.70 -8.68 5.16
CA SER A 128 -10.75 -8.76 6.18
C SER A 128 -12.12 -8.45 5.58
N ALA A 129 -12.22 -7.47 4.68
CA ALA A 129 -13.44 -7.13 3.97
C ALA A 129 -13.96 -8.29 3.13
N ILE A 130 -13.08 -8.96 2.36
CA ILE A 130 -13.46 -10.14 1.59
C ILE A 130 -13.93 -11.28 2.49
N ARG A 131 -13.22 -11.54 3.59
CA ARG A 131 -13.64 -12.56 4.55
C ARG A 131 -15.01 -12.26 5.14
N LEU A 132 -15.26 -11.01 5.50
CA LEU A 132 -16.57 -10.56 6.01
C LEU A 132 -17.67 -10.72 4.95
N ALA A 133 -17.42 -10.28 3.71
CA ALA A 133 -18.36 -10.39 2.60
C ALA A 133 -18.73 -11.85 2.32
N ARG A 134 -17.73 -12.74 2.23
CA ARG A 134 -17.95 -14.19 2.04
C ARG A 134 -18.72 -14.80 3.21
N GLY A 135 -18.37 -14.46 4.44
CA GLY A 135 -19.06 -14.94 5.64
C GLY A 135 -20.53 -14.52 5.69
N TYR A 136 -20.81 -13.29 5.32
CA TYR A 136 -22.17 -12.73 5.31
C TYR A 136 -23.02 -13.29 4.16
N THR A 137 -22.47 -13.29 2.93
CA THR A 137 -23.22 -13.70 1.73
C THR A 137 -23.23 -15.20 1.52
N ARG A 138 -22.31 -15.94 2.13
CA ARG A 138 -22.02 -17.37 1.89
C ARG A 138 -21.64 -17.67 0.42
N LYS A 139 -21.10 -16.66 -0.29
CA LYS A 139 -20.60 -16.77 -1.66
C LYS A 139 -19.09 -16.76 -1.66
N ASN A 140 -18.45 -17.52 -2.57
CA ASN A 140 -16.99 -17.65 -2.65
C ASN A 140 -16.36 -16.66 -3.63
N LEU A 141 -17.03 -16.42 -4.75
CA LEU A 141 -16.49 -15.61 -5.85
C LEU A 141 -16.41 -14.13 -5.47
N ILE A 142 -15.34 -13.51 -5.92
CA ILE A 142 -15.16 -12.05 -5.91
C ILE A 142 -14.82 -11.57 -7.31
N ILE A 143 -15.14 -10.33 -7.59
CA ILE A 143 -14.73 -9.64 -8.82
C ILE A 143 -13.72 -8.56 -8.43
N LYS A 144 -12.62 -8.47 -9.15
CA LYS A 144 -11.69 -7.34 -9.12
C LYS A 144 -11.52 -6.76 -10.50
N PHE A 145 -11.08 -5.51 -10.60
CA PHE A 145 -10.77 -4.88 -11.86
C PHE A 145 -9.31 -5.06 -12.25
N SER A 146 -9.07 -5.26 -13.55
CA SER A 146 -7.74 -5.31 -14.15
C SER A 146 -6.96 -4.03 -13.86
N GLY A 147 -5.67 -4.13 -13.62
CA GLY A 147 -4.79 -2.99 -13.35
C GLY A 147 -4.93 -2.34 -11.97
N ASN A 148 -5.92 -2.70 -11.16
CA ASN A 148 -6.12 -2.13 -9.84
C ASN A 148 -5.39 -2.94 -8.75
N TYR A 149 -4.63 -2.24 -7.91
CA TYR A 149 -3.93 -2.84 -6.78
C TYR A 149 -4.78 -2.81 -5.51
N HIS A 150 -4.94 -3.96 -4.87
CA HIS A 150 -5.75 -4.13 -3.65
C HIS A 150 -4.97 -4.77 -2.49
N GLY A 151 -3.66 -4.66 -2.49
CA GLY A 151 -2.79 -5.33 -1.53
C GLY A 151 -2.30 -6.69 -2.04
N HIS A 152 -1.53 -7.39 -1.22
CA HIS A 152 -0.87 -8.65 -1.58
C HIS A 152 -1.52 -9.90 -0.95
N PHE A 153 -2.82 -9.83 -0.64
CA PHE A 153 -3.60 -11.02 -0.32
C PHE A 153 -3.70 -11.90 -1.57
N ASP A 154 -3.50 -13.22 -1.43
CA ASP A 154 -3.41 -14.16 -2.55
C ASP A 154 -4.57 -14.04 -3.55
N GLY A 155 -5.79 -13.87 -3.05
CA GLY A 155 -6.97 -13.67 -3.88
C GLY A 155 -6.97 -12.40 -4.75
N PHE A 156 -6.05 -11.46 -4.52
CA PHE A 156 -5.87 -10.27 -5.33
C PHE A 156 -4.66 -10.32 -6.27
N LEU A 157 -3.76 -11.28 -6.07
CA LEU A 157 -2.61 -11.52 -6.94
C LEU A 157 -2.98 -12.37 -8.15
N ILE A 158 -4.05 -11.96 -8.81
CA ILE A 158 -4.68 -12.66 -9.93
C ILE A 158 -4.77 -11.68 -11.08
N LYS A 159 -4.41 -12.12 -12.28
CA LYS A 159 -4.56 -11.37 -13.53
C LYS A 159 -5.64 -11.97 -14.42
N ALA A 160 -6.15 -11.17 -15.35
CA ALA A 160 -7.10 -11.62 -16.35
C ALA A 160 -6.52 -12.78 -17.18
N GLY A 161 -7.35 -13.79 -17.44
CA GLY A 161 -7.09 -14.78 -18.49
C GLY A 161 -7.38 -14.21 -19.89
N SER A 162 -7.34 -15.07 -20.90
CA SER A 162 -7.69 -14.70 -22.27
C SER A 162 -9.22 -14.74 -22.49
N GLY A 163 -9.88 -13.59 -22.51
CA GLY A 163 -11.34 -13.45 -22.76
C GLY A 163 -12.02 -12.43 -21.85
N ALA A 164 -13.25 -12.05 -22.21
CA ALA A 164 -14.11 -11.24 -21.35
C ALA A 164 -14.42 -11.98 -20.09
N MET A 165 -14.52 -11.63 -18.96
CA MET A 165 -14.74 -12.29 -17.67
C MET A 165 -14.19 -13.74 -17.62
N THR A 166 -12.92 -13.88 -17.31
CA THR A 166 -12.26 -15.17 -17.21
C THR A 166 -11.87 -15.49 -15.78
N LEU A 167 -11.88 -16.79 -15.46
CA LEU A 167 -11.19 -17.28 -14.27
C LEU A 167 -9.74 -16.77 -14.29
N GLY A 168 -9.36 -16.02 -13.27
CA GLY A 168 -8.04 -15.45 -13.18
C GLY A 168 -6.92 -16.48 -13.12
N THR A 169 -5.77 -16.13 -13.61
CA THR A 169 -4.54 -16.92 -13.42
C THR A 169 -3.66 -16.25 -12.36
N PRO A 170 -2.92 -17.03 -11.55
CA PRO A 170 -1.98 -16.44 -10.60
C PRO A 170 -1.02 -15.47 -11.26
N ASP A 171 -0.87 -14.28 -10.70
CA ASP A 171 0.09 -13.24 -11.15
C ASP A 171 1.40 -13.28 -10.35
N SER A 172 1.42 -14.08 -9.29
CA SER A 172 2.57 -14.24 -8.41
C SER A 172 2.86 -15.70 -8.17
N GLN A 173 4.15 -16.05 -8.15
CA GLN A 173 4.60 -17.39 -7.76
C GLN A 173 4.16 -17.68 -6.32
N GLY A 174 3.66 -18.90 -6.08
CA GLY A 174 3.17 -19.32 -4.77
C GLY A 174 1.67 -19.13 -4.54
N VAL A 175 0.97 -18.36 -5.36
CA VAL A 175 -0.50 -18.32 -5.37
C VAL A 175 -1.00 -19.59 -6.06
N THR A 176 -1.84 -20.35 -5.36
CA THR A 176 -2.33 -21.62 -5.89
C THR A 176 -3.51 -21.41 -6.86
N GLU A 177 -3.67 -22.34 -7.82
CA GLU A 177 -4.81 -22.30 -8.75
C GLU A 177 -6.16 -22.36 -8.03
N ASN A 178 -6.24 -23.04 -6.89
CA ASN A 178 -7.49 -23.13 -6.13
C ASN A 178 -7.91 -21.78 -5.55
N ILE A 179 -6.96 -20.93 -5.14
CA ILE A 179 -7.26 -19.57 -4.70
C ILE A 179 -7.65 -18.69 -5.90
N ALA A 180 -6.95 -18.86 -7.03
CA ALA A 180 -7.22 -18.10 -8.24
C ALA A 180 -8.62 -18.32 -8.79
N LYS A 181 -9.18 -19.51 -8.68
CA LYS A 181 -10.54 -19.85 -9.16
C LYS A 181 -11.66 -19.05 -8.49
N ASP A 182 -11.42 -18.53 -7.30
CA ASP A 182 -12.42 -17.74 -6.57
C ASP A 182 -12.40 -16.24 -6.95
N THR A 183 -11.51 -15.83 -7.88
CA THR A 183 -11.39 -14.44 -8.29
C THR A 183 -11.63 -14.29 -9.78
N LEU A 184 -12.66 -13.52 -10.13
CA LEU A 184 -12.94 -13.07 -11.50
C LEU A 184 -12.25 -11.72 -11.72
N VAL A 185 -11.76 -11.48 -12.93
CA VAL A 185 -11.16 -10.21 -13.31
C VAL A 185 -11.99 -9.58 -14.41
N ALA A 186 -12.45 -8.35 -14.18
CA ALA A 186 -13.20 -7.53 -15.15
C ALA A 186 -12.35 -6.33 -15.56
N GLU A 187 -12.63 -5.74 -16.71
CA GLU A 187 -11.98 -4.52 -17.16
C GLU A 187 -12.62 -3.30 -16.49
N PHE A 188 -11.78 -2.36 -16.04
CA PHE A 188 -12.27 -1.14 -15.40
C PHE A 188 -12.97 -0.25 -16.44
N ASN A 189 -14.12 0.29 -16.07
CA ASN A 189 -14.95 1.15 -16.93
C ASN A 189 -15.53 0.47 -18.19
N ASP A 190 -15.62 -0.86 -18.18
CA ASP A 190 -16.26 -1.69 -19.18
C ASP A 190 -17.38 -2.50 -18.52
N ILE A 191 -18.64 -2.02 -18.70
CA ILE A 191 -19.81 -2.65 -18.07
C ILE A 191 -20.11 -4.03 -18.66
N ASP A 192 -19.75 -4.24 -19.93
CA ASP A 192 -20.00 -5.51 -20.61
C ASP A 192 -19.07 -6.61 -20.12
N SER A 193 -17.97 -6.22 -19.42
CA SER A 193 -17.04 -7.17 -18.80
C SER A 193 -17.51 -7.67 -17.43
N VAL A 194 -18.59 -7.13 -16.86
CA VAL A 194 -19.12 -7.46 -15.53
C VAL A 194 -20.42 -8.25 -15.66
#